data_edef1da5e40823c179ebdfe3992b4c1b
#
_entry.id   edef1da5e40823c179ebdfe3992b4c1b
#
_cell.length_a   1.000
_cell.length_b   1.000
_cell.length_c   1.000
_cell.angle_alpha   90.00
_cell.angle_beta   90.00
_cell.angle_gamma   90.00
#
_symmetry.space_group_name_H-M   'P 1'
#
loop_
_entity.id
_entity.type
_entity.pdbx_description
1 polymer ?
#
loop_
_entity_poly.entity_id
_entity_poly.type
_entity_poly.pdbx_seq_one_letter_code
_entity_poly.pdbx_strand_id
1 'polypeptide(L)'
;MTQVTTAFMSDGKRQARFYQVVDGIAVLPVTGSLVHKLGGMRPFSGMTGYDGVLGRLQQAIADPDVTGILLDIDSPGGQAAGAFDCADMIHRLRGEKPIWALANDMACSAAMLLAAACDRRLVTQTSRLGSIGVVMAHTSYAGQLEQDGVEITLIFSGGHKVDLNPYQSLPEDVRADCQKRMDDARTMFAEKVAQYTQLSLDDVLATEAAVYDGASAISVGLADEMVNAADAVNVMASAIRNPEKTGGNMSQLSAAEAVTQENQRVMGILTCPEAKGREAMAQMLASQPGMSLVQAQAILSSAPQQTTEAAVSVPERIMSLDEAVGREPLAQALAATPGMTLEQAKSLLALSPKAASLSDSVMALEEASGREELAQQLSSVPGMTLEQAKSLLSAAPLPAAGNSGVAAGSFEQFMQQHSPAPVQAGADSSTTTESQMLNMMPGN
;
A
#
# COMPACT_ATOMS: atom_id res chain seq x y z
N MET A 1 1.22 -31.71 27.55
CA MET A 1 2.64 -31.58 27.15
C MET A 1 2.78 -32.27 25.80
N THR A 2 3.00 -31.51 24.75
CA THR A 2 3.17 -32.01 23.39
C THR A 2 4.53 -32.72 23.30
N GLN A 3 4.56 -34.03 23.06
CA GLN A 3 5.82 -34.78 22.94
C GLN A 3 6.45 -34.47 21.59
N VAL A 4 7.53 -33.71 21.59
CA VAL A 4 8.38 -33.52 20.40
C VAL A 4 9.39 -34.67 20.35
N THR A 5 9.22 -35.61 19.43
CA THR A 5 10.14 -36.71 19.23
C THR A 5 11.17 -36.34 18.15
N THR A 6 12.44 -36.65 18.42
CA THR A 6 13.60 -36.28 17.55
C THR A 6 13.97 -37.33 16.52
N ALA A 7 13.36 -38.51 16.56
CA ALA A 7 13.65 -39.63 15.65
C ALA A 7 12.46 -40.56 15.50
N PHE A 8 12.42 -41.31 14.43
CA PHE A 8 11.44 -42.36 14.14
C PHE A 8 12.14 -43.64 13.65
N MET A 9 11.42 -44.75 13.65
CA MET A 9 11.95 -46.03 13.16
C MET A 9 11.48 -46.27 11.72
N SER A 10 12.42 -46.49 10.80
CA SER A 10 12.16 -46.90 9.43
C SER A 10 13.09 -48.04 9.04
N ASP A 11 12.55 -49.12 8.48
CA ASP A 11 13.30 -50.32 8.09
C ASP A 11 14.22 -50.89 9.20
N GLY A 12 13.73 -50.83 10.46
CA GLY A 12 14.50 -51.30 11.63
C GLY A 12 15.63 -50.38 12.06
N LYS A 13 15.80 -49.20 11.45
CA LYS A 13 16.81 -48.20 11.79
C LYS A 13 16.20 -46.96 12.36
N ARG A 14 16.84 -46.38 13.38
CA ARG A 14 16.47 -45.10 13.94
C ARG A 14 16.98 -43.99 13.03
N GLN A 15 16.04 -43.17 12.49
CA GLN A 15 16.36 -42.01 11.66
C GLN A 15 16.08 -40.71 12.45
N ALA A 16 17.06 -39.79 12.43
CA ALA A 16 16.89 -38.46 13.01
C ALA A 16 15.93 -37.63 12.18
N ARG A 17 15.00 -36.91 12.83
CA ARG A 17 14.11 -35.97 12.18
C ARG A 17 14.78 -34.61 11.98
N PHE A 18 14.62 -34.06 10.78
CA PHE A 18 15.03 -32.69 10.46
C PHE A 18 13.90 -31.69 10.55
N TYR A 19 12.77 -32.08 11.16
CA TYR A 19 11.54 -31.32 11.40
C TYR A 19 11.00 -31.63 12.80
N GLN A 20 10.03 -30.84 13.25
CA GLN A 20 9.30 -31.13 14.48
C GLN A 20 8.00 -31.86 14.14
N VAL A 21 7.57 -32.77 14.99
CA VAL A 21 6.26 -33.41 14.90
C VAL A 21 5.42 -32.96 16.11
N VAL A 22 4.30 -32.34 15.83
CA VAL A 22 3.37 -31.82 16.83
C VAL A 22 1.98 -32.33 16.47
N ASP A 23 1.34 -33.10 17.33
CA ASP A 23 0.02 -33.71 17.12
C ASP A 23 -0.13 -34.49 15.79
N GLY A 24 0.96 -35.16 15.38
CA GLY A 24 1.02 -35.89 14.11
C GLY A 24 1.33 -35.02 12.89
N ILE A 25 1.50 -33.73 13.06
CA ILE A 25 1.85 -32.80 11.98
C ILE A 25 3.35 -32.57 11.98
N ALA A 26 4.02 -32.85 10.86
CA ALA A 26 5.40 -32.48 10.62
C ALA A 26 5.50 -31.00 10.22
N VAL A 27 6.14 -30.18 11.01
CA VAL A 27 6.37 -28.77 10.72
C VAL A 27 7.75 -28.60 10.07
N LEU A 28 7.76 -28.19 8.81
CA LEU A 28 8.94 -28.00 7.97
C LEU A 28 9.20 -26.50 7.74
N PRO A 29 10.20 -25.88 8.36
CA PRO A 29 10.52 -24.49 8.12
C PRO A 29 11.11 -24.29 6.71
N VAL A 30 10.59 -23.25 6.01
CA VAL A 30 11.06 -22.79 4.70
C VAL A 30 11.31 -21.30 4.82
N THR A 31 12.53 -20.93 5.21
CA THR A 31 12.83 -19.55 5.64
C THR A 31 13.97 -18.92 4.85
N GLY A 32 13.90 -17.59 4.70
CA GLY A 32 14.91 -16.80 4.00
C GLY A 32 14.92 -17.02 2.50
N SER A 33 16.03 -16.69 1.84
CA SER A 33 16.16 -16.83 0.38
C SER A 33 16.21 -18.29 -0.04
N LEU A 34 15.44 -18.64 -1.06
CA LEU A 34 15.41 -19.98 -1.63
C LEU A 34 16.51 -20.15 -2.67
N VAL A 35 17.28 -21.23 -2.56
CA VAL A 35 18.38 -21.55 -3.47
C VAL A 35 18.24 -22.95 -4.03
N HIS A 36 18.82 -23.20 -5.22
CA HIS A 36 18.68 -24.49 -5.89
C HIS A 36 19.19 -25.64 -5.01
N LYS A 37 20.41 -25.53 -4.52
CA LYS A 37 21.06 -26.54 -3.68
C LYS A 37 21.89 -25.85 -2.61
N LEU A 38 21.58 -26.14 -1.36
CA LEU A 38 22.36 -25.67 -0.21
C LEU A 38 23.21 -26.80 0.42
N GLY A 39 22.84 -28.06 0.13
CA GLY A 39 23.47 -29.22 0.74
C GLY A 39 23.11 -29.45 2.21
N GLY A 40 22.17 -28.69 2.75
CA GLY A 40 21.70 -28.72 4.14
C GLY A 40 20.26 -29.14 4.27
N MET A 41 19.95 -30.01 5.23
CA MET A 41 18.58 -30.46 5.49
C MET A 41 17.71 -29.41 6.23
N ARG A 42 18.32 -28.35 6.77
CA ARG A 42 17.63 -27.26 7.48
C ARG A 42 18.03 -25.91 6.88
N PRO A 43 17.19 -24.87 7.04
CA PRO A 43 17.59 -23.51 6.72
C PRO A 43 18.90 -23.15 7.42
N PHE A 44 19.78 -22.48 6.69
CA PHE A 44 21.08 -22.07 7.20
C PHE A 44 21.48 -20.70 6.65
N SER A 45 21.96 -19.83 7.52
CA SER A 45 22.46 -18.49 7.14
C SER A 45 21.46 -17.66 6.31
N GLY A 46 20.16 -17.70 6.67
CA GLY A 46 19.12 -16.96 5.95
C GLY A 46 18.73 -17.57 4.60
N MET A 47 19.10 -18.83 4.34
CA MET A 47 18.80 -19.53 3.08
C MET A 47 18.17 -20.90 3.33
N THR A 48 17.33 -21.33 2.39
CA THR A 48 16.77 -22.68 2.33
C THR A 48 17.01 -23.27 0.94
N GLY A 49 17.66 -24.46 0.89
CA GLY A 49 17.81 -25.21 -0.36
C GLY A 49 16.55 -25.99 -0.72
N TYR A 50 16.17 -26.00 -2.00
CA TYR A 50 15.08 -26.87 -2.48
C TYR A 50 15.40 -28.35 -2.24
N ASP A 51 16.65 -28.74 -2.36
CA ASP A 51 17.13 -30.08 -2.01
C ASP A 51 16.84 -30.46 -0.54
N GLY A 52 17.05 -29.51 0.38
CA GLY A 52 16.72 -29.67 1.79
C GLY A 52 15.22 -29.73 2.06
N VAL A 53 14.40 -28.95 1.33
CA VAL A 53 12.92 -29.03 1.41
C VAL A 53 12.46 -30.41 0.97
N LEU A 54 12.90 -30.88 -0.20
CA LEU A 54 12.52 -32.18 -0.75
C LEU A 54 12.97 -33.34 0.14
N GLY A 55 14.22 -33.29 0.67
CA GLY A 55 14.73 -34.32 1.57
C GLY A 55 13.87 -34.43 2.85
N ARG A 56 13.47 -33.32 3.45
CA ARG A 56 12.58 -33.31 4.63
C ARG A 56 11.17 -33.78 4.30
N LEU A 57 10.61 -33.36 3.14
CA LEU A 57 9.32 -33.86 2.68
C LEU A 57 9.31 -35.37 2.52
N GLN A 58 10.29 -35.94 1.83
CA GLN A 58 10.40 -37.39 1.64
C GLN A 58 10.55 -38.12 2.98
N GLN A 59 11.33 -37.55 3.91
CA GLN A 59 11.45 -38.10 5.25
C GLN A 59 10.13 -38.07 6.01
N ALA A 60 9.37 -36.94 5.94
CA ALA A 60 8.07 -36.80 6.61
C ALA A 60 6.99 -37.70 6.00
N ILE A 61 7.02 -37.91 4.69
CA ILE A 61 6.14 -38.87 4.02
C ILE A 61 6.40 -40.32 4.53
N ALA A 62 7.67 -40.71 4.68
CA ALA A 62 8.04 -42.04 5.16
C ALA A 62 7.89 -42.21 6.68
N ASP A 63 7.71 -41.15 7.44
CA ASP A 63 7.63 -41.21 8.91
C ASP A 63 6.23 -41.71 9.36
N PRO A 64 6.12 -42.85 10.06
CA PRO A 64 4.85 -43.41 10.50
C PRO A 64 4.10 -42.57 11.55
N ASP A 65 4.82 -41.71 12.29
CA ASP A 65 4.20 -40.81 13.29
C ASP A 65 3.61 -39.54 12.68
N VAL A 66 3.80 -39.34 11.37
CA VAL A 66 3.35 -38.15 10.65
C VAL A 66 2.08 -38.47 9.87
N THR A 67 1.01 -37.75 10.16
CA THR A 67 -0.28 -37.82 9.46
C THR A 67 -0.52 -36.67 8.49
N GLY A 68 0.23 -35.57 8.61
CA GLY A 68 0.17 -34.41 7.74
C GLY A 68 1.45 -33.57 7.83
N ILE A 69 1.67 -32.71 6.85
CA ILE A 69 2.89 -31.90 6.72
C ILE A 69 2.50 -30.45 6.58
N LEU A 70 3.05 -29.57 7.41
CA LEU A 70 2.88 -28.13 7.36
C LEU A 70 4.20 -27.49 6.94
N LEU A 71 4.24 -26.86 5.78
CA LEU A 71 5.33 -25.97 5.38
C LEU A 71 5.17 -24.63 6.09
N ASP A 72 6.04 -24.34 7.04
CA ASP A 72 6.08 -23.05 7.75
C ASP A 72 6.98 -22.09 6.97
N ILE A 73 6.34 -21.21 6.20
CA ILE A 73 7.01 -20.39 5.17
C ILE A 73 7.17 -18.96 5.65
N ASP A 74 8.44 -18.51 5.68
CA ASP A 74 8.83 -17.10 5.86
C ASP A 74 9.95 -16.79 4.87
N SER A 75 9.57 -16.51 3.60
CA SER A 75 10.53 -16.38 2.50
C SER A 75 10.07 -15.35 1.44
N PRO A 76 10.97 -14.46 1.01
CA PRO A 76 10.75 -13.57 -0.13
C PRO A 76 10.79 -14.29 -1.49
N GLY A 77 11.12 -15.60 -1.52
CA GLY A 77 11.42 -16.34 -2.71
C GLY A 77 12.92 -16.54 -2.93
N GLY A 78 13.33 -16.62 -4.19
CA GLY A 78 14.75 -16.84 -4.51
C GLY A 78 14.99 -17.32 -5.93
N GLN A 79 15.91 -18.26 -6.11
CA GLN A 79 16.31 -18.76 -7.43
C GLN A 79 15.15 -19.49 -8.13
N ALA A 80 14.94 -19.18 -9.40
CA ALA A 80 13.99 -19.90 -10.24
C ALA A 80 14.45 -21.35 -10.51
N ALA A 81 15.76 -21.56 -10.62
CA ALA A 81 16.34 -22.87 -10.83
C ALA A 81 16.01 -23.83 -9.68
N GLY A 82 15.33 -24.92 -9.97
CA GLY A 82 14.89 -25.94 -9.01
C GLY A 82 13.56 -25.63 -8.30
N ALA A 83 13.02 -24.41 -8.41
CA ALA A 83 11.77 -24.04 -7.77
C ALA A 83 10.58 -24.83 -8.34
N PHE A 84 10.49 -24.91 -9.65
CA PHE A 84 9.42 -25.63 -10.37
C PHE A 84 9.44 -27.13 -10.07
N ASP A 85 10.60 -27.74 -10.11
CA ASP A 85 10.77 -29.17 -9.77
C ASP A 85 10.35 -29.43 -8.32
N CYS A 86 10.72 -28.53 -7.41
CA CYS A 86 10.35 -28.62 -6.00
C CYS A 86 8.83 -28.52 -5.82
N ALA A 87 8.18 -27.56 -6.47
CA ALA A 87 6.74 -27.38 -6.42
C ALA A 87 6.00 -28.59 -7.03
N ASP A 88 6.44 -29.07 -8.20
CA ASP A 88 5.88 -30.28 -8.82
C ASP A 88 5.98 -31.53 -7.91
N MET A 89 7.08 -31.63 -7.15
CA MET A 89 7.22 -32.74 -6.20
C MET A 89 6.28 -32.57 -5.00
N ILE A 90 6.15 -31.36 -4.45
CA ILE A 90 5.15 -31.08 -3.39
C ILE A 90 3.77 -31.47 -3.88
N HIS A 91 3.39 -31.01 -5.08
CA HIS A 91 2.08 -31.30 -5.67
C HIS A 91 1.84 -32.80 -5.84
N ARG A 92 2.84 -33.58 -6.22
CA ARG A 92 2.71 -35.04 -6.34
C ARG A 92 2.57 -35.76 -4.99
N LEU A 93 3.34 -35.30 -3.98
CA LEU A 93 3.39 -35.94 -2.66
C LEU A 93 2.15 -35.68 -1.81
N ARG A 94 1.39 -34.63 -2.08
CA ARG A 94 0.13 -34.34 -1.34
C ARG A 94 -0.92 -35.44 -1.45
N GLY A 95 -0.82 -36.32 -2.47
CA GLY A 95 -1.66 -37.50 -2.59
C GLY A 95 -1.35 -38.62 -1.59
N GLU A 96 -0.14 -38.59 -0.97
CA GLU A 96 0.26 -39.58 0.03
C GLU A 96 -0.06 -39.15 1.46
N LYS A 97 0.23 -37.89 1.80
CA LYS A 97 -0.19 -37.25 3.05
C LYS A 97 -0.59 -35.81 2.74
N PRO A 98 -1.59 -35.22 3.45
CA PRO A 98 -1.94 -33.82 3.29
C PRO A 98 -0.72 -32.92 3.52
N ILE A 99 -0.46 -31.99 2.59
CA ILE A 99 0.62 -31.01 2.69
C ILE A 99 -0.01 -29.63 2.63
N TRP A 100 0.08 -28.87 3.73
CA TRP A 100 -0.42 -27.50 3.81
C TRP A 100 0.75 -26.52 3.89
N ALA A 101 0.52 -25.27 3.50
CA ALA A 101 1.43 -24.18 3.69
C ALA A 101 0.86 -23.18 4.70
N LEU A 102 1.71 -22.65 5.56
CA LEU A 102 1.45 -21.48 6.38
C LEU A 102 2.38 -20.35 5.94
N ALA A 103 1.84 -19.28 5.40
CA ALA A 103 2.59 -18.05 5.26
C ALA A 103 2.66 -17.37 6.64
N ASN A 104 3.76 -17.58 7.34
CA ASN A 104 3.91 -17.15 8.74
C ASN A 104 4.46 -15.72 8.87
N ASP A 105 5.03 -15.15 7.82
CA ASP A 105 5.27 -13.72 7.60
C ASP A 105 5.24 -13.45 6.09
N MET A 106 5.94 -14.24 5.30
CA MET A 106 6.06 -14.01 3.87
C MET A 106 6.10 -15.31 3.07
N ALA A 107 5.29 -15.38 2.01
CA ALA A 107 5.38 -16.42 0.98
C ALA A 107 5.32 -15.74 -0.40
N CYS A 108 6.45 -15.19 -0.86
CA CYS A 108 6.53 -14.41 -2.09
C CYS A 108 7.37 -15.11 -3.16
N SER A 109 7.07 -14.81 -4.44
CA SER A 109 7.83 -15.30 -5.59
C SER A 109 7.96 -16.83 -5.57
N ALA A 110 9.15 -17.41 -5.64
CA ALA A 110 9.36 -18.87 -5.60
C ALA A 110 8.74 -19.53 -4.34
N ALA A 111 8.67 -18.84 -3.20
CA ALA A 111 8.00 -19.34 -2.00
C ALA A 111 6.47 -19.43 -2.20
N MET A 112 5.87 -18.49 -2.95
CA MET A 112 4.46 -18.57 -3.34
C MET A 112 4.21 -19.77 -4.27
N LEU A 113 5.15 -20.10 -5.17
CA LEU A 113 5.07 -21.29 -6.00
C LEU A 113 5.00 -22.57 -5.17
N LEU A 114 5.85 -22.68 -4.12
CA LEU A 114 5.82 -23.83 -3.20
C LEU A 114 4.49 -23.88 -2.41
N ALA A 115 4.02 -22.73 -1.92
CA ALA A 115 2.75 -22.63 -1.21
C ALA A 115 1.56 -23.02 -2.10
N ALA A 116 1.54 -22.56 -3.35
CA ALA A 116 0.51 -22.88 -4.33
C ALA A 116 0.40 -24.40 -4.60
N ALA A 117 1.55 -25.10 -4.57
CA ALA A 117 1.59 -26.54 -4.80
C ALA A 117 1.04 -27.38 -3.63
N CYS A 118 0.74 -26.79 -2.47
CA CYS A 118 0.14 -27.43 -1.31
C CYS A 118 -1.37 -27.61 -1.45
N ASP A 119 -1.96 -28.49 -0.64
CA ASP A 119 -3.42 -28.71 -0.61
C ASP A 119 -4.19 -27.51 -0.08
N ARG A 120 -3.61 -26.78 0.89
CA ARG A 120 -4.23 -25.61 1.52
C ARG A 120 -3.16 -24.60 1.95
N ARG A 121 -3.50 -23.33 1.80
CA ARG A 121 -2.64 -22.17 2.11
C ARG A 121 -3.24 -21.38 3.25
N LEU A 122 -2.62 -21.47 4.41
CA LEU A 122 -2.96 -20.70 5.59
C LEU A 122 -2.15 -19.41 5.61
N VAL A 123 -2.76 -18.33 6.09
CA VAL A 123 -2.11 -17.01 6.22
C VAL A 123 -2.34 -16.43 7.59
N THR A 124 -1.37 -15.65 8.09
CA THR A 124 -1.56 -14.82 9.28
C THR A 124 -2.12 -13.44 8.90
N GLN A 125 -2.55 -12.65 9.87
CA GLN A 125 -3.14 -11.32 9.63
C GLN A 125 -2.20 -10.37 8.90
N THR A 126 -0.89 -10.47 9.15
CA THR A 126 0.15 -9.58 8.62
C THR A 126 1.02 -10.23 7.56
N SER A 127 0.74 -11.49 7.20
CA SER A 127 1.52 -12.19 6.19
C SER A 127 1.32 -11.60 4.80
N ARG A 128 2.35 -11.72 3.98
CA ARG A 128 2.41 -11.20 2.61
C ARG A 128 2.61 -12.34 1.62
N LEU A 129 1.75 -12.40 0.60
CA LEU A 129 1.76 -13.43 -0.44
C LEU A 129 1.74 -12.80 -1.82
N GLY A 130 2.23 -13.52 -2.82
CA GLY A 130 2.19 -13.08 -4.21
C GLY A 130 3.58 -12.93 -4.81
N SER A 131 3.86 -11.79 -5.43
CA SER A 131 5.10 -11.58 -6.20
C SER A 131 5.31 -12.67 -7.26
N ILE A 132 4.22 -13.03 -7.98
CA ILE A 132 4.25 -14.05 -9.05
C ILE A 132 4.85 -13.42 -10.30
N GLY A 133 6.17 -13.30 -10.27
CA GLY A 133 6.96 -12.66 -11.30
C GLY A 133 8.42 -13.07 -11.23
N VAL A 134 9.18 -12.64 -12.21
CA VAL A 134 10.61 -12.89 -12.32
C VAL A 134 11.36 -11.59 -12.56
N VAL A 135 12.58 -11.52 -12.08
CA VAL A 135 13.43 -10.35 -12.25
C VAL A 135 14.85 -10.79 -12.58
N MET A 136 15.49 -10.08 -13.49
CA MET A 136 16.92 -10.16 -13.78
C MET A 136 17.50 -8.76 -13.71
N ALA A 137 18.67 -8.63 -13.12
CA ALA A 137 19.42 -7.38 -13.09
C ALA A 137 20.73 -7.53 -13.86
N HIS A 138 21.04 -6.56 -14.70
CA HIS A 138 22.34 -6.41 -15.35
C HIS A 138 23.00 -5.14 -14.81
N THR A 139 24.27 -5.25 -14.44
CA THR A 139 25.08 -4.10 -14.00
C THR A 139 26.17 -3.85 -15.01
N SER A 140 26.31 -2.59 -15.47
CA SER A 140 27.42 -2.19 -16.34
C SER A 140 28.40 -1.30 -15.58
N TYR A 141 29.67 -1.63 -15.67
CA TYR A 141 30.80 -0.85 -15.15
C TYR A 141 31.50 -0.03 -16.26
N ALA A 142 30.94 0.03 -17.47
CA ALA A 142 31.56 0.68 -18.63
C ALA A 142 32.02 2.12 -18.31
N GLY A 143 31.13 2.94 -17.73
CA GLY A 143 31.45 4.33 -17.40
C GLY A 143 32.51 4.48 -16.31
N GLN A 144 32.57 3.57 -15.34
CA GLN A 144 33.62 3.57 -14.31
C GLN A 144 34.97 3.18 -14.91
N LEU A 145 35.01 2.14 -15.74
CA LEU A 145 36.24 1.69 -16.43
C LEU A 145 36.82 2.77 -17.32
N GLU A 146 35.96 3.51 -18.05
CA GLU A 146 36.37 4.65 -18.85
C GLU A 146 37.01 5.76 -18.00
N GLN A 147 36.39 6.10 -16.85
CA GLN A 147 36.94 7.11 -15.93
C GLN A 147 38.26 6.67 -15.31
N ASP A 148 38.41 5.37 -15.01
CA ASP A 148 39.61 4.78 -14.41
C ASP A 148 40.72 4.54 -15.47
N GLY A 149 40.44 4.76 -16.78
CA GLY A 149 41.37 4.53 -17.89
C GLY A 149 41.69 3.04 -18.09
N VAL A 150 40.77 2.14 -17.73
CA VAL A 150 40.93 0.70 -17.85
C VAL A 150 40.22 0.21 -19.10
N GLU A 151 40.97 -0.37 -20.05
CA GLU A 151 40.44 -1.03 -21.23
C GLU A 151 40.37 -2.55 -21.01
N ILE A 152 39.18 -3.14 -21.22
CA ILE A 152 38.98 -4.58 -21.16
C ILE A 152 38.63 -5.11 -22.53
N THR A 153 39.52 -5.93 -23.11
CA THR A 153 39.31 -6.62 -24.38
C THR A 153 38.82 -8.03 -24.12
N LEU A 154 37.60 -8.33 -24.55
CA LEU A 154 37.02 -9.67 -24.50
C LEU A 154 37.44 -10.45 -25.75
N ILE A 155 38.06 -11.62 -25.57
CA ILE A 155 38.37 -12.57 -26.66
C ILE A 155 37.49 -13.80 -26.46
N PHE A 156 36.60 -14.06 -27.38
CA PHE A 156 35.60 -15.12 -27.23
C PHE A 156 35.33 -15.85 -28.57
N SER A 157 34.76 -17.03 -28.45
CA SER A 157 34.21 -17.80 -29.58
C SER A 157 32.78 -18.21 -29.24
N GLY A 158 31.86 -17.84 -30.13
CA GLY A 158 30.39 -17.95 -29.95
C GLY A 158 29.78 -16.60 -29.56
N GLY A 159 28.90 -16.04 -30.41
CA GLY A 159 28.37 -14.67 -30.34
C GLY A 159 27.75 -14.35 -28.96
N HIS A 160 27.00 -15.30 -28.37
CA HIS A 160 26.28 -15.09 -27.11
C HIS A 160 27.09 -15.32 -25.82
N LYS A 161 28.42 -15.57 -25.95
CA LYS A 161 29.27 -15.83 -24.75
C LYS A 161 29.47 -14.61 -23.87
N VAL A 162 29.28 -13.42 -24.44
CA VAL A 162 29.57 -12.14 -23.78
C VAL A 162 28.36 -11.23 -23.66
N ASP A 163 27.15 -11.72 -23.99
CA ASP A 163 25.93 -10.92 -24.02
C ASP A 163 25.65 -10.13 -22.74
N LEU A 164 25.92 -10.73 -21.59
CA LEU A 164 25.65 -10.13 -20.28
C LEU A 164 26.94 -9.73 -19.55
N ASN A 165 28.01 -9.45 -20.28
CA ASN A 165 29.23 -9.01 -19.63
C ASN A 165 29.03 -7.60 -18.99
N PRO A 166 29.68 -7.33 -17.85
CA PRO A 166 29.51 -6.08 -17.14
C PRO A 166 30.40 -4.94 -17.63
N TYR A 167 31.26 -5.18 -18.65
CA TYR A 167 32.30 -4.24 -19.07
C TYR A 167 31.84 -3.28 -20.16
N GLN A 168 30.65 -3.48 -20.66
CA GLN A 168 30.01 -2.60 -21.66
C GLN A 168 28.52 -2.41 -21.34
N SER A 169 27.92 -1.39 -21.93
CA SER A 169 26.47 -1.20 -21.87
C SER A 169 25.75 -2.39 -22.50
N LEU A 170 24.61 -2.77 -21.91
CA LEU A 170 23.80 -3.88 -22.43
C LEU A 170 23.26 -3.53 -23.83
N PRO A 171 23.60 -4.31 -24.89
CA PRO A 171 23.04 -4.11 -26.22
C PRO A 171 21.52 -4.28 -26.23
N GLU A 172 20.82 -3.54 -27.09
CA GLU A 172 19.35 -3.53 -27.11
C GLU A 172 18.74 -4.87 -27.54
N ASP A 173 19.35 -5.55 -28.50
CA ASP A 173 18.96 -6.88 -28.93
C ASP A 173 19.09 -7.92 -27.79
N VAL A 174 20.19 -7.88 -27.04
CA VAL A 174 20.39 -8.73 -25.85
C VAL A 174 19.37 -8.39 -24.76
N ARG A 175 19.07 -7.10 -24.57
CA ARG A 175 18.04 -6.66 -23.62
C ARG A 175 16.66 -7.22 -24.02
N ALA A 176 16.31 -7.14 -25.29
CA ALA A 176 15.04 -7.68 -25.80
C ALA A 176 14.94 -9.20 -25.63
N ASP A 177 16.04 -9.94 -25.88
CA ASP A 177 16.09 -11.38 -25.64
C ASP A 177 15.93 -11.71 -24.16
N CYS A 178 16.56 -10.96 -23.27
CA CYS A 178 16.40 -11.14 -21.83
C CYS A 178 14.95 -10.85 -21.39
N GLN A 179 14.34 -9.78 -21.90
CA GLN A 179 12.95 -9.47 -21.59
C GLN A 179 12.01 -10.61 -22.00
N LYS A 180 12.17 -11.11 -23.23
CA LYS A 180 11.40 -12.25 -23.70
C LYS A 180 11.53 -13.47 -22.79
N ARG A 181 12.75 -13.80 -22.34
CA ARG A 181 12.96 -14.92 -21.39
C ARG A 181 12.28 -14.68 -20.04
N MET A 182 12.23 -13.41 -19.55
CA MET A 182 11.51 -13.07 -18.32
C MET A 182 10.00 -13.21 -18.49
N ASP A 183 9.47 -12.80 -19.64
CA ASP A 183 8.03 -12.94 -19.95
C ASP A 183 7.63 -14.43 -20.07
N ASP A 184 8.44 -15.23 -20.78
CA ASP A 184 8.22 -16.67 -20.89
C ASP A 184 8.29 -17.37 -19.48
N ALA A 185 9.25 -16.98 -18.66
CA ALA A 185 9.41 -17.53 -17.30
C ALA A 185 8.26 -17.09 -16.37
N ARG A 186 7.78 -15.85 -16.48
CA ARG A 186 6.60 -15.37 -15.75
C ARG A 186 5.35 -16.13 -16.16
N THR A 187 5.17 -16.36 -17.45
CA THR A 187 4.05 -17.14 -17.98
C THR A 187 4.06 -18.56 -17.41
N MET A 188 5.19 -19.25 -17.49
CA MET A 188 5.37 -20.59 -16.90
C MET A 188 5.08 -20.61 -15.40
N PHE A 189 5.48 -19.56 -14.67
CA PHE A 189 5.17 -19.43 -13.24
C PHE A 189 3.66 -19.30 -13.01
N ALA A 190 3.00 -18.42 -13.74
CA ALA A 190 1.57 -18.21 -13.63
C ALA A 190 0.78 -19.48 -14.00
N GLU A 191 1.18 -20.20 -15.06
CA GLU A 191 0.59 -21.48 -15.44
C GLU A 191 0.68 -22.53 -14.33
N LYS A 192 1.85 -22.61 -13.64
CA LYS A 192 2.01 -23.53 -12.52
C LYS A 192 1.14 -23.15 -11.32
N VAL A 193 1.05 -21.87 -10.97
CA VAL A 193 0.16 -21.41 -9.91
C VAL A 193 -1.30 -21.71 -10.26
N ALA A 194 -1.72 -21.40 -11.49
CA ALA A 194 -3.07 -21.74 -11.97
C ALA A 194 -3.35 -23.26 -11.92
N GLN A 195 -2.37 -24.07 -12.33
CA GLN A 195 -2.48 -25.55 -12.28
C GLN A 195 -2.68 -26.09 -10.86
N TYR A 196 -2.02 -25.48 -9.86
CA TYR A 196 -2.04 -25.96 -8.47
C TYR A 196 -3.20 -25.38 -7.65
N THR A 197 -3.72 -24.24 -8.06
CA THR A 197 -4.83 -23.55 -7.42
C THR A 197 -6.11 -23.69 -8.28
N GLN A 198 -7.16 -22.98 -7.91
CA GLN A 198 -8.38 -22.89 -8.73
C GLN A 198 -8.46 -21.58 -9.52
N LEU A 199 -7.38 -20.81 -9.54
CA LEU A 199 -7.30 -19.56 -10.29
C LEU A 199 -7.12 -19.84 -11.79
N SER A 200 -7.70 -18.98 -12.63
CA SER A 200 -7.37 -18.98 -14.05
C SER A 200 -5.97 -18.41 -14.31
N LEU A 201 -5.37 -18.75 -15.44
CA LEU A 201 -4.08 -18.15 -15.85
C LEU A 201 -4.18 -16.61 -15.93
N ASP A 202 -5.29 -16.12 -16.47
CA ASP A 202 -5.52 -14.67 -16.61
C ASP A 202 -5.63 -13.96 -15.26
N ASP A 203 -6.31 -14.57 -14.27
CA ASP A 203 -6.36 -14.01 -12.91
C ASP A 203 -4.97 -13.93 -12.27
N VAL A 204 -4.15 -14.97 -12.45
CA VAL A 204 -2.78 -14.98 -11.93
C VAL A 204 -1.91 -13.92 -12.63
N LEU A 205 -1.98 -13.82 -13.95
CA LEU A 205 -1.25 -12.80 -14.72
C LEU A 205 -1.71 -11.38 -14.38
N ALA A 206 -3.01 -11.19 -14.14
CA ALA A 206 -3.58 -9.88 -13.76
C ALA A 206 -3.07 -9.35 -12.41
N THR A 207 -2.49 -10.21 -11.56
CA THR A 207 -1.84 -9.75 -10.31
C THR A 207 -0.63 -8.84 -10.55
N GLU A 208 -0.05 -8.84 -11.75
CA GLU A 208 1.14 -8.06 -12.12
C GLU A 208 2.29 -8.16 -11.08
N ALA A 209 2.48 -9.36 -10.55
CA ALA A 209 3.44 -9.67 -9.48
C ALA A 209 3.24 -8.84 -8.19
N ALA A 210 2.05 -8.33 -7.94
CA ALA A 210 1.74 -7.64 -6.70
C ALA A 210 1.88 -8.56 -5.48
N VAL A 211 2.08 -7.93 -4.33
CA VAL A 211 2.12 -8.58 -3.02
C VAL A 211 0.86 -8.19 -2.25
N TYR A 212 0.18 -9.17 -1.68
CA TYR A 212 -1.07 -9.04 -0.97
C TYR A 212 -0.87 -9.38 0.50
N ASP A 213 -1.51 -8.63 1.39
CA ASP A 213 -1.61 -8.99 2.80
C ASP A 213 -2.56 -10.19 3.00
N GLY A 214 -2.56 -10.78 4.20
CA GLY A 214 -3.30 -12.01 4.47
C GLY A 214 -4.77 -11.97 4.05
N ALA A 215 -5.51 -10.88 4.31
CA ALA A 215 -6.91 -10.74 3.95
C ALA A 215 -7.08 -10.57 2.43
N SER A 216 -6.27 -9.70 1.83
CA SER A 216 -6.29 -9.46 0.38
C SER A 216 -5.85 -10.70 -0.40
N ALA A 217 -4.88 -11.48 0.13
CA ALA A 217 -4.45 -12.74 -0.48
C ALA A 217 -5.59 -13.78 -0.57
N ILE A 218 -6.46 -13.84 0.45
CA ILE A 218 -7.67 -14.68 0.40
C ILE A 218 -8.64 -14.16 -0.65
N SER A 219 -8.86 -12.85 -0.69
CA SER A 219 -9.81 -12.25 -1.63
C SER A 219 -9.44 -12.48 -3.11
N VAL A 220 -8.14 -12.53 -3.42
CA VAL A 220 -7.63 -12.82 -4.78
C VAL A 220 -7.38 -14.31 -5.02
N GLY A 221 -7.69 -15.20 -4.06
CA GLY A 221 -7.59 -16.65 -4.21
C GLY A 221 -6.17 -17.22 -4.06
N LEU A 222 -5.19 -16.43 -3.63
CA LEU A 222 -3.83 -16.90 -3.36
C LEU A 222 -3.69 -17.61 -2.02
N ALA A 223 -4.65 -17.44 -1.11
CA ALA A 223 -4.73 -18.09 0.18
C ALA A 223 -6.16 -18.61 0.44
N ASP A 224 -6.30 -19.55 1.38
CA ASP A 224 -7.56 -20.24 1.64
C ASP A 224 -8.16 -19.85 3.00
N GLU A 225 -7.34 -19.60 4.02
CA GLU A 225 -7.81 -19.33 5.37
C GLU A 225 -6.83 -18.49 6.18
N MET A 226 -7.38 -17.58 7.00
CA MET A 226 -6.61 -16.81 7.96
C MET A 226 -6.62 -17.48 9.32
N VAL A 227 -5.42 -17.65 9.90
CA VAL A 227 -5.22 -18.26 11.23
C VAL A 227 -4.20 -17.48 12.04
N ASN A 228 -4.19 -17.68 13.36
CA ASN A 228 -2.99 -17.36 14.13
C ASN A 228 -1.93 -18.46 13.91
N ALA A 229 -0.67 -18.07 13.77
CA ALA A 229 0.41 -19.02 13.53
C ALA A 229 0.47 -20.14 14.59
N ALA A 230 0.20 -19.81 15.86
CA ALA A 230 0.16 -20.77 16.96
C ALA A 230 -0.94 -21.83 16.82
N ASP A 231 -1.99 -21.53 16.07
CA ASP A 231 -3.15 -22.41 15.91
C ASP A 231 -3.05 -23.27 14.63
N ALA A 232 -2.16 -22.96 13.70
CA ALA A 232 -2.08 -23.59 12.39
C ALA A 232 -1.96 -25.12 12.45
N VAL A 233 -1.13 -25.64 13.36
CA VAL A 233 -0.98 -27.09 13.59
C VAL A 233 -2.28 -27.71 14.08
N ASN A 234 -2.98 -27.08 15.03
CA ASN A 234 -4.23 -27.56 15.58
C ASN A 234 -5.36 -27.55 14.54
N VAL A 235 -5.41 -26.50 13.69
CA VAL A 235 -6.35 -26.38 12.57
C VAL A 235 -6.15 -27.54 11.60
N MET A 236 -4.91 -27.78 11.16
CA MET A 236 -4.58 -28.87 10.26
C MET A 236 -4.88 -30.25 10.88
N ALA A 237 -4.41 -30.51 12.12
CA ALA A 237 -4.63 -31.78 12.80
C ALA A 237 -6.13 -32.07 13.02
N SER A 238 -6.93 -31.02 13.29
CA SER A 238 -8.38 -31.16 13.43
C SER A 238 -9.06 -31.46 12.10
N ALA A 239 -8.63 -30.85 11.01
CA ALA A 239 -9.12 -31.11 9.67
C ALA A 239 -8.84 -32.55 9.22
N ILE A 240 -7.65 -33.07 9.49
CA ILE A 240 -7.27 -34.46 9.16
C ILE A 240 -8.06 -35.48 9.98
N ARG A 241 -8.29 -35.21 11.27
CA ARG A 241 -9.09 -36.10 12.15
C ARG A 241 -10.57 -36.12 11.82
N ASN A 242 -11.11 -35.03 11.26
CA ASN A 242 -12.53 -34.87 10.97
C ASN A 242 -12.76 -34.42 9.52
N PRO A 243 -12.42 -35.24 8.52
CA PRO A 243 -12.51 -34.87 7.11
C PRO A 243 -13.94 -34.52 6.68
N GLU A 244 -14.96 -35.11 7.31
CA GLU A 244 -16.38 -34.82 7.02
C GLU A 244 -16.81 -33.42 7.41
N LYS A 245 -16.17 -32.81 8.42
CA LYS A 245 -16.41 -31.40 8.80
C LYS A 245 -15.67 -30.40 7.91
N THR A 246 -14.62 -30.86 7.24
CA THR A 246 -13.76 -30.01 6.39
C THR A 246 -14.09 -30.18 4.91
N GLY A 247 -14.43 -31.39 4.47
CA GLY A 247 -14.85 -31.70 3.09
C GLY A 247 -16.30 -31.29 2.76
N GLY A 248 -17.13 -31.05 3.80
CA GLY A 248 -18.51 -30.55 3.62
C GLY A 248 -18.59 -29.03 3.48
N ASN A 249 -17.54 -28.30 3.66
CA ASN A 249 -17.57 -26.85 3.78
C ASN A 249 -17.01 -26.06 2.58
N MET A 250 -16.67 -26.72 1.47
CA MET A 250 -16.49 -25.99 0.22
C MET A 250 -17.82 -25.61 -0.46
N SER A 251 -18.97 -26.10 0.07
CA SER A 251 -20.31 -25.71 -0.39
C SER A 251 -21.25 -25.17 0.71
N GLN A 252 -20.79 -25.09 1.96
CA GLN A 252 -21.52 -24.45 3.06
C GLN A 252 -20.55 -23.71 3.99
N LEU A 253 -20.04 -22.58 3.54
CA LEU A 253 -19.70 -21.51 4.47
C LEU A 253 -20.92 -21.32 5.39
N SER A 254 -20.74 -21.30 6.71
CA SER A 254 -21.83 -20.86 7.58
C SER A 254 -22.34 -19.54 7.04
N ALA A 255 -23.63 -19.25 7.15
CA ALA A 255 -24.18 -18.00 6.62
C ALA A 255 -23.40 -16.77 7.16
N ALA A 256 -22.82 -16.86 8.35
CA ALA A 256 -21.98 -15.82 8.96
C ALA A 256 -20.60 -15.71 8.29
N GLU A 257 -19.97 -16.80 7.90
CA GLU A 257 -18.67 -16.81 7.19
C GLU A 257 -18.83 -16.37 5.73
N ALA A 258 -19.89 -16.81 5.06
CA ALA A 258 -20.24 -16.34 3.72
C ALA A 258 -20.51 -14.81 3.70
N VAL A 259 -21.23 -14.30 4.69
CA VAL A 259 -21.46 -12.85 4.87
C VAL A 259 -20.14 -12.13 5.16
N THR A 260 -19.26 -12.70 5.97
CA THR A 260 -17.95 -12.08 6.26
C THR A 260 -17.05 -12.04 5.03
N GLN A 261 -16.97 -13.12 4.27
CA GLN A 261 -16.20 -13.19 3.04
C GLN A 261 -16.75 -12.24 1.97
N GLU A 262 -18.08 -12.19 1.81
CA GLU A 262 -18.72 -11.27 0.87
C GLU A 262 -18.51 -9.80 1.30
N ASN A 263 -18.59 -9.49 2.58
CA ASN A 263 -18.27 -8.17 3.09
C ASN A 263 -16.81 -7.78 2.82
N GLN A 264 -15.85 -8.69 2.98
CA GLN A 264 -14.44 -8.46 2.66
C GLN A 264 -14.24 -8.22 1.16
N ARG A 265 -14.90 -8.99 0.29
CA ARG A 265 -14.89 -8.80 -1.16
C ARG A 265 -15.43 -7.42 -1.54
N VAL A 266 -16.61 -7.08 -1.04
CA VAL A 266 -17.26 -5.79 -1.28
C VAL A 266 -16.40 -4.63 -0.80
N MET A 267 -15.90 -4.71 0.43
CA MET A 267 -15.01 -3.67 0.98
C MET A 267 -13.71 -3.57 0.20
N GLY A 268 -13.12 -4.70 -0.22
CA GLY A 268 -11.93 -4.71 -1.06
C GLY A 268 -12.12 -3.95 -2.38
N ILE A 269 -13.24 -4.16 -3.06
CA ILE A 269 -13.58 -3.45 -4.31
C ILE A 269 -13.81 -1.95 -4.06
N LEU A 270 -14.53 -1.60 -2.99
CA LEU A 270 -14.87 -0.21 -2.69
C LEU A 270 -13.66 0.63 -2.22
N THR A 271 -12.67 -0.01 -1.61
CA THR A 271 -11.51 0.69 -1.01
C THR A 271 -10.22 0.56 -1.81
N CYS A 272 -10.21 -0.19 -2.93
CA CYS A 272 -9.02 -0.30 -3.76
C CYS A 272 -8.62 1.07 -4.35
N PRO A 273 -7.32 1.30 -4.60
CA PRO A 273 -6.84 2.57 -5.16
C PRO A 273 -7.51 2.97 -6.47
N GLU A 274 -7.87 1.98 -7.30
CA GLU A 274 -8.51 2.16 -8.59
C GLU A 274 -9.99 2.63 -8.48
N ALA A 275 -10.63 2.41 -7.33
CA ALA A 275 -11.98 2.88 -7.04
C ALA A 275 -12.04 4.39 -6.81
N LYS A 276 -10.92 5.02 -6.47
CA LYS A 276 -10.85 6.45 -6.19
C LYS A 276 -11.20 7.28 -7.43
N GLY A 277 -12.24 8.12 -7.30
CA GLY A 277 -12.79 8.88 -8.44
C GLY A 277 -13.67 8.04 -9.39
N ARG A 278 -14.05 6.81 -8.98
CA ARG A 278 -14.93 5.91 -9.71
C ARG A 278 -15.89 5.18 -8.76
N GLU A 279 -16.26 5.83 -7.67
CA GLU A 279 -17.02 5.24 -6.56
C GLU A 279 -18.32 4.59 -7.00
N ALA A 280 -19.05 5.24 -7.92
CA ALA A 280 -20.31 4.71 -8.48
C ALA A 280 -20.07 3.39 -9.26
N MET A 281 -18.97 3.30 -10.03
CA MET A 281 -18.61 2.09 -10.76
C MET A 281 -18.12 1.01 -9.81
N ALA A 282 -17.31 1.34 -8.80
CA ALA A 282 -16.87 0.41 -7.78
C ALA A 282 -18.06 -0.18 -7.02
N GLN A 283 -19.08 0.61 -6.72
CA GLN A 283 -20.32 0.19 -6.08
C GLN A 283 -21.13 -0.77 -6.96
N MET A 284 -21.20 -0.50 -8.26
CA MET A 284 -21.85 -1.38 -9.23
C MET A 284 -21.10 -2.73 -9.36
N LEU A 285 -19.77 -2.71 -9.44
CA LEU A 285 -18.97 -3.93 -9.52
C LEU A 285 -19.03 -4.74 -8.21
N ALA A 286 -19.00 -4.08 -7.06
CA ALA A 286 -19.14 -4.72 -5.76
C ALA A 286 -20.50 -5.43 -5.58
N SER A 287 -21.57 -4.92 -6.21
CA SER A 287 -22.89 -5.52 -6.17
C SER A 287 -23.07 -6.72 -7.11
N GLN A 288 -22.11 -6.98 -8.01
CA GLN A 288 -22.20 -8.15 -8.92
C GLN A 288 -21.74 -9.43 -8.21
N PRO A 289 -22.59 -10.47 -8.12
CA PRO A 289 -22.18 -11.76 -7.56
C PRO A 289 -21.06 -12.40 -8.40
N GLY A 290 -20.01 -12.88 -7.73
CA GLY A 290 -18.88 -13.56 -8.38
C GLY A 290 -17.82 -12.63 -9.00
N MET A 291 -17.99 -11.30 -8.93
CA MET A 291 -16.94 -10.34 -9.33
C MET A 291 -15.76 -10.41 -8.37
N SER A 292 -14.59 -10.83 -8.84
CA SER A 292 -13.38 -10.82 -8.01
C SER A 292 -12.80 -9.41 -7.86
N LEU A 293 -11.99 -9.18 -6.81
CA LEU A 293 -11.30 -7.90 -6.62
C LEU A 293 -10.40 -7.57 -7.82
N VAL A 294 -9.68 -8.56 -8.34
CA VAL A 294 -8.77 -8.39 -9.49
C VAL A 294 -9.52 -7.97 -10.76
N GLN A 295 -10.65 -8.62 -11.04
CA GLN A 295 -11.51 -8.24 -12.18
C GLN A 295 -12.07 -6.83 -12.01
N ALA A 296 -12.52 -6.49 -10.80
CA ALA A 296 -13.01 -5.15 -10.50
C ALA A 296 -11.92 -4.09 -10.67
N GLN A 297 -10.70 -4.36 -10.18
CA GLN A 297 -9.54 -3.47 -10.36
C GLN A 297 -9.17 -3.29 -11.84
N ALA A 298 -9.16 -4.37 -12.64
CA ALA A 298 -8.90 -4.29 -14.08
C ALA A 298 -9.94 -3.42 -14.80
N ILE A 299 -11.22 -3.56 -14.46
CA ILE A 299 -12.30 -2.74 -15.02
C ILE A 299 -12.18 -1.29 -14.56
N LEU A 300 -11.94 -1.06 -13.26
CA LEU A 300 -11.80 0.26 -12.68
C LEU A 300 -10.58 1.01 -13.28
N SER A 301 -9.46 0.35 -13.49
CA SER A 301 -8.28 0.97 -14.07
C SER A 301 -8.46 1.36 -15.54
N SER A 302 -9.26 0.61 -16.31
CA SER A 302 -9.58 0.92 -17.71
C SER A 302 -10.68 1.97 -17.87
N ALA A 303 -11.46 2.23 -16.82
CA ALA A 303 -12.56 3.21 -16.86
C ALA A 303 -12.01 4.65 -16.74
N PRO A 304 -12.62 5.63 -17.45
CA PRO A 304 -12.26 7.03 -17.23
C PRO A 304 -12.56 7.42 -15.78
N GLN A 305 -11.58 8.06 -15.13
CA GLN A 305 -11.85 8.71 -13.84
C GLN A 305 -12.92 9.78 -14.09
N GLN A 306 -14.01 9.73 -13.34
CA GLN A 306 -14.81 10.92 -13.16
C GLN A 306 -13.87 11.91 -12.47
N THR A 307 -13.41 12.90 -13.21
CA THR A 307 -12.92 14.11 -12.58
C THR A 307 -14.08 14.61 -11.76
N THR A 308 -14.11 14.27 -10.49
CA THR A 308 -14.75 15.12 -9.50
C THR A 308 -13.92 16.40 -9.54
N GLU A 309 -14.29 17.35 -10.37
CA GLU A 309 -14.41 18.69 -9.81
C GLU A 309 -15.04 18.43 -8.46
N ALA A 310 -14.29 18.71 -7.41
CA ALA A 310 -14.75 18.53 -6.03
C ALA A 310 -16.20 19.01 -6.04
N ALA A 311 -17.14 18.14 -5.69
CA ALA A 311 -18.53 18.52 -5.60
C ALA A 311 -18.58 19.54 -4.46
N VAL A 312 -18.27 20.79 -4.82
CA VAL A 312 -18.43 21.95 -3.96
C VAL A 312 -19.89 21.86 -3.60
N SER A 313 -20.18 21.62 -2.35
CA SER A 313 -21.54 21.44 -1.85
C SER A 313 -22.40 22.61 -2.32
N VAL A 314 -23.69 22.42 -2.53
CA VAL A 314 -24.58 23.53 -2.93
C VAL A 314 -24.39 24.76 -2.02
N PRO A 315 -24.23 24.61 -0.68
CA PRO A 315 -23.85 25.73 0.20
C PRO A 315 -22.54 26.43 -0.19
N GLU A 316 -21.48 25.71 -0.49
CA GLU A 316 -20.20 26.33 -0.89
C GLU A 316 -20.27 27.00 -2.26
N ARG A 317 -21.04 26.43 -3.18
CA ARG A 317 -21.30 27.05 -4.49
C ARG A 317 -22.13 28.34 -4.36
N ILE A 318 -23.08 28.41 -3.43
CA ILE A 318 -23.84 29.63 -3.13
C ILE A 318 -22.90 30.72 -2.60
N MET A 319 -21.99 30.38 -1.70
CA MET A 319 -21.00 31.30 -1.14
C MET A 319 -19.99 31.82 -2.17
N SER A 320 -19.74 31.05 -3.24
CA SER A 320 -18.79 31.42 -4.31
C SER A 320 -19.42 32.16 -5.48
N LEU A 321 -20.74 32.49 -5.44
CA LEU A 321 -21.42 33.26 -6.48
C LEU A 321 -20.92 34.71 -6.49
N ASP A 322 -20.76 35.30 -7.67
CA ASP A 322 -20.45 36.73 -7.83
C ASP A 322 -21.49 37.60 -7.17
N GLU A 323 -22.75 37.16 -7.17
CA GLU A 323 -23.88 37.83 -6.55
C GLU A 323 -23.84 37.78 -5.01
N ALA A 324 -23.05 36.89 -4.42
CA ALA A 324 -22.82 36.80 -2.98
C ALA A 324 -21.86 37.89 -2.46
N VAL A 325 -21.03 38.44 -3.33
CA VAL A 325 -20.05 39.47 -2.96
C VAL A 325 -20.76 40.74 -2.46
N GLY A 326 -20.46 41.11 -1.20
CA GLY A 326 -21.12 42.20 -0.50
C GLY A 326 -22.55 41.87 0.01
N ARG A 327 -22.88 40.57 0.04
CA ARG A 327 -24.13 40.03 0.60
C ARG A 327 -23.89 38.75 1.39
N GLU A 328 -22.70 38.62 1.98
CA GLU A 328 -22.25 37.42 2.67
C GLU A 328 -23.22 36.91 3.73
N PRO A 329 -23.85 37.77 4.58
CA PRO A 329 -24.81 37.27 5.58
C PRO A 329 -26.05 36.63 4.95
N LEU A 330 -26.53 37.17 3.82
CA LEU A 330 -27.65 36.59 3.09
C LEU A 330 -27.27 35.32 2.35
N ALA A 331 -26.08 35.29 1.73
CA ALA A 331 -25.54 34.09 1.08
C ALA A 331 -25.40 32.94 2.08
N GLN A 332 -24.95 33.24 3.30
CA GLN A 332 -24.80 32.25 4.38
C GLN A 332 -26.16 31.70 4.87
N ALA A 333 -27.18 32.59 4.97
CA ALA A 333 -28.53 32.16 5.33
C ALA A 333 -29.17 31.29 4.24
N LEU A 334 -28.99 31.65 2.96
CA LEU A 334 -29.44 30.83 1.83
C LEU A 334 -28.73 29.50 1.73
N ALA A 335 -27.42 29.47 1.97
CA ALA A 335 -26.61 28.25 2.00
C ALA A 335 -27.04 27.29 3.12
N ALA A 336 -27.55 27.81 4.23
CA ALA A 336 -28.04 27.00 5.35
C ALA A 336 -29.50 26.54 5.18
N THR A 337 -30.20 27.00 4.14
CA THR A 337 -31.62 26.67 3.93
C THR A 337 -31.77 25.29 3.28
N PRO A 338 -32.45 24.31 3.90
CA PRO A 338 -32.65 22.98 3.32
C PRO A 338 -33.46 23.06 2.01
N GLY A 339 -32.95 22.41 0.95
CA GLY A 339 -33.61 22.36 -0.36
C GLY A 339 -33.38 23.58 -1.25
N MET A 340 -32.57 24.56 -0.85
CA MET A 340 -32.21 25.72 -1.67
C MET A 340 -31.37 25.25 -2.88
N THR A 341 -31.79 25.66 -4.08
CA THR A 341 -31.01 25.41 -5.30
C THR A 341 -30.12 26.62 -5.63
N LEU A 342 -29.02 26.35 -6.38
CA LEU A 342 -28.09 27.40 -6.79
C LEU A 342 -28.78 28.55 -7.55
N GLU A 343 -29.72 28.24 -8.46
CA GLU A 343 -30.45 29.19 -9.25
C GLU A 343 -31.40 30.06 -8.41
N GLN A 344 -32.05 29.44 -7.40
CA GLN A 344 -32.90 30.21 -6.46
C GLN A 344 -32.07 31.16 -5.61
N ALA A 345 -30.93 30.68 -5.08
CA ALA A 345 -30.03 31.50 -4.29
C ALA A 345 -29.45 32.65 -5.11
N LYS A 346 -29.05 32.40 -6.36
CA LYS A 346 -28.57 33.42 -7.30
C LYS A 346 -29.59 34.50 -7.55
N SER A 347 -30.84 34.11 -7.82
CA SER A 347 -31.95 35.05 -8.06
C SER A 347 -32.24 35.93 -6.84
N LEU A 348 -32.24 35.35 -5.63
CA LEU A 348 -32.47 36.08 -4.38
C LEU A 348 -31.31 37.02 -4.04
N LEU A 349 -30.09 36.62 -4.26
CA LEU A 349 -28.91 37.45 -4.07
C LEU A 349 -28.88 38.62 -5.05
N ALA A 350 -29.23 38.41 -6.30
CA ALA A 350 -29.29 39.48 -7.31
C ALA A 350 -30.32 40.58 -7.00
N LEU A 351 -31.44 40.20 -6.36
CA LEU A 351 -32.52 41.15 -5.99
C LEU A 351 -32.26 41.94 -4.70
N SER A 352 -31.24 41.50 -3.90
CA SER A 352 -30.96 42.11 -2.60
C SER A 352 -29.94 43.25 -2.73
N PRO A 353 -30.07 44.34 -1.94
CA PRO A 353 -29.11 45.45 -1.95
C PRO A 353 -27.75 44.96 -1.40
N LYS A 354 -26.61 45.43 -1.96
CA LYS A 354 -25.28 45.20 -1.42
C LYS A 354 -25.11 45.92 -0.09
N ALA A 355 -24.52 45.29 0.89
CA ALA A 355 -24.05 45.95 2.08
C ALA A 355 -22.93 46.95 1.70
N ALA A 356 -22.92 48.12 2.32
CA ALA A 356 -21.85 49.10 2.11
C ALA A 356 -20.49 48.44 2.50
N SER A 357 -19.49 48.60 1.67
CA SER A 357 -18.16 48.08 1.98
C SER A 357 -17.59 48.77 3.22
N LEU A 358 -16.65 48.13 3.95
CA LEU A 358 -15.96 48.79 5.05
C LEU A 358 -15.31 50.10 4.56
N SER A 359 -14.80 50.12 3.34
CA SER A 359 -14.24 51.30 2.70
C SER A 359 -15.28 52.43 2.56
N ASP A 360 -16.46 52.11 2.04
CA ASP A 360 -17.55 53.13 1.88
C ASP A 360 -18.03 53.61 3.26
N SER A 361 -18.12 52.72 4.24
CA SER A 361 -18.52 53.04 5.61
C SER A 361 -17.48 53.91 6.34
N VAL A 362 -16.19 53.64 6.18
CA VAL A 362 -15.11 54.43 6.77
C VAL A 362 -14.98 55.79 6.10
N MET A 363 -15.12 55.86 4.80
CA MET A 363 -15.08 57.13 4.03
C MET A 363 -16.27 58.03 4.33
N ALA A 364 -17.39 57.47 4.76
CA ALA A 364 -18.62 58.22 5.16
C ALA A 364 -18.54 58.78 6.61
N LEU A 365 -17.54 58.42 7.38
CA LEU A 365 -17.36 58.93 8.75
C LEU A 365 -17.02 60.45 8.73
N GLU A 366 -17.59 61.22 9.66
CA GLU A 366 -17.23 62.64 9.84
C GLU A 366 -15.74 62.82 10.14
N GLU A 367 -15.12 61.86 10.86
CA GLU A 367 -13.72 61.83 11.22
C GLU A 367 -12.80 61.56 10.03
N ALA A 368 -13.31 61.07 8.92
CA ALA A 368 -12.57 60.88 7.67
C ALA A 368 -12.37 62.18 6.90
N SER A 369 -13.21 63.20 7.15
CA SER A 369 -13.15 64.48 6.48
C SER A 369 -11.78 65.19 6.76
N GLY A 370 -11.07 65.53 5.68
CA GLY A 370 -9.71 66.05 5.75
C GLY A 370 -8.60 65.04 6.08
N ARG A 371 -8.95 63.73 6.09
CA ARG A 371 -8.05 62.61 6.33
C ARG A 371 -8.32 61.45 5.37
N GLU A 372 -8.75 61.75 4.15
CA GLU A 372 -9.23 60.78 3.16
C GLU A 372 -8.18 59.71 2.84
N GLU A 373 -6.89 60.06 2.73
CA GLU A 373 -5.82 59.12 2.48
C GLU A 373 -5.64 58.13 3.63
N LEU A 374 -5.73 58.59 4.87
CA LEU A 374 -5.66 57.73 6.05
C LEU A 374 -6.90 56.80 6.16
N ALA A 375 -8.09 57.34 5.88
CA ALA A 375 -9.31 56.57 5.86
C ALA A 375 -9.26 55.43 4.83
N GLN A 376 -8.70 55.72 3.64
CA GLN A 376 -8.53 54.72 2.58
C GLN A 376 -7.49 53.64 2.97
N GLN A 377 -6.41 54.02 3.61
CA GLN A 377 -5.42 53.05 4.10
C GLN A 377 -6.01 52.18 5.21
N LEU A 378 -6.72 52.74 6.18
CA LEU A 378 -7.36 51.99 7.26
C LEU A 378 -8.42 51.00 6.75
N SER A 379 -9.17 51.40 5.71
CA SER A 379 -10.19 50.52 5.10
C SER A 379 -9.59 49.32 4.37
N SER A 380 -8.29 49.33 4.02
CA SER A 380 -7.60 48.26 3.33
C SER A 380 -6.87 47.27 4.30
N VAL A 381 -6.87 47.57 5.60
CA VAL A 381 -6.18 46.72 6.62
C VAL A 381 -7.05 45.49 6.91
N PRO A 382 -6.52 44.22 6.73
CA PRO A 382 -7.28 43.04 7.03
C PRO A 382 -7.71 42.96 8.50
N GLY A 383 -8.99 42.70 8.77
CA GLY A 383 -9.54 42.62 10.13
C GLY A 383 -9.85 43.94 10.82
N MET A 384 -9.70 45.08 10.16
CA MET A 384 -10.12 46.40 10.66
C MET A 384 -11.64 46.47 10.80
N THR A 385 -12.13 46.97 11.92
CA THR A 385 -13.54 47.26 12.14
C THR A 385 -13.85 48.75 11.98
N LEU A 386 -15.13 49.10 11.68
CA LEU A 386 -15.52 50.47 11.55
C LEU A 386 -15.26 51.31 12.82
N GLU A 387 -15.49 50.74 14.00
CA GLU A 387 -15.22 51.38 15.29
C GLU A 387 -13.74 51.64 15.51
N GLN A 388 -12.87 50.67 15.11
CA GLN A 388 -11.41 50.82 15.18
C GLN A 388 -10.93 51.89 14.21
N ALA A 389 -11.43 51.90 12.98
CA ALA A 389 -11.11 52.91 11.99
C ALA A 389 -11.54 54.31 12.46
N LYS A 390 -12.74 54.45 13.03
CA LYS A 390 -13.26 55.67 13.60
C LYS A 390 -12.37 56.17 14.75
N SER A 391 -11.98 55.29 15.67
CA SER A 391 -11.10 55.63 16.80
C SER A 391 -9.74 56.17 16.34
N LEU A 392 -9.13 55.49 15.32
CA LEU A 392 -7.87 55.91 14.75
C LEU A 392 -7.94 57.19 13.97
N LEU A 393 -9.01 57.43 13.23
CA LEU A 393 -9.28 58.71 12.51
C LEU A 393 -9.48 59.85 13.50
N SER A 394 -10.16 59.64 14.60
CA SER A 394 -10.35 60.66 15.64
C SER A 394 -9.05 61.06 16.33
N ALA A 395 -8.16 60.11 16.51
CA ALA A 395 -6.84 60.33 17.18
C ALA A 395 -5.78 60.95 16.25
N ALA A 396 -5.98 60.87 14.93
CA ALA A 396 -5.02 61.42 13.96
C ALA A 396 -5.10 62.93 13.83
N PRO A 397 -3.99 63.67 13.79
CA PRO A 397 -4.03 65.12 13.55
C PRO A 397 -4.48 65.44 12.13
N LEU A 398 -5.22 66.57 11.97
CA LEU A 398 -5.57 67.12 10.65
C LEU A 398 -4.29 67.57 9.93
N PRO A 399 -4.10 67.27 8.65
CA PRO A 399 -2.97 67.78 7.88
C PRO A 399 -3.06 69.30 7.83
N ALA A 400 -1.95 69.97 8.20
CA ALA A 400 -1.86 71.42 8.12
C ALA A 400 -1.94 71.86 6.66
N ALA A 401 -2.83 72.81 6.38
CA ALA A 401 -3.01 73.41 5.06
C ALA A 401 -1.70 74.03 4.58
N GLY A 402 -1.04 73.38 3.59
CA GLY A 402 0.10 73.96 2.86
C GLY A 402 1.45 73.32 3.18
N ASN A 403 1.77 72.20 2.56
CA ASN A 403 3.00 71.95 1.81
C ASN A 403 3.00 70.53 1.25
N SER A 404 3.09 70.40 -0.03
CA SER A 404 3.40 69.17 -0.73
C SER A 404 4.82 68.71 -0.37
N GLY A 405 4.94 67.55 0.32
CA GLY A 405 6.22 66.91 0.55
C GLY A 405 6.48 66.52 1.99
N VAL A 406 5.81 65.47 2.48
CA VAL A 406 6.29 64.75 3.69
C VAL A 406 6.32 63.28 3.42
N ALA A 407 7.48 62.75 3.68
CA ALA A 407 8.01 61.42 3.47
C ALA A 407 7.13 60.31 4.04
N ALA A 408 7.23 59.17 3.39
CA ALA A 408 6.60 57.85 3.74
C ALA A 408 7.13 57.25 5.06
N GLY A 409 7.50 58.04 6.06
CA GLY A 409 8.01 57.54 7.34
C GLY A 409 7.04 57.63 8.53
N SER A 410 5.90 58.36 8.37
CA SER A 410 5.08 58.67 9.53
C SER A 410 4.05 57.63 9.93
N PHE A 411 3.63 56.80 9.01
CA PHE A 411 2.62 55.74 9.29
C PHE A 411 3.23 54.53 9.99
N GLU A 412 4.36 54.06 9.56
CA GLU A 412 5.09 52.97 10.23
C GLU A 412 5.53 53.33 11.66
N GLN A 413 5.97 54.55 11.88
CA GLN A 413 6.31 55.03 13.22
C GLN A 413 5.08 55.18 14.12
N PHE A 414 3.92 55.59 13.60
CA PHE A 414 2.66 55.66 14.33
C PHE A 414 2.17 54.27 14.75
N MET A 415 2.26 53.29 13.83
CA MET A 415 1.80 51.88 14.11
C MET A 415 2.76 51.19 15.08
N GLN A 416 4.03 51.46 15.09
CA GLN A 416 4.99 50.92 16.07
C GLN A 416 4.75 51.41 17.50
N GLN A 417 4.18 52.59 17.68
CA GLN A 417 3.90 53.16 19.01
C GLN A 417 2.52 52.80 19.57
N HIS A 418 1.56 52.33 18.72
CA HIS A 418 0.17 52.12 19.10
C HIS A 418 -0.34 50.71 18.80
N SER A 419 0.51 49.76 18.37
CA SER A 419 0.10 48.35 18.23
C SER A 419 0.03 47.68 19.59
N PRO A 420 -1.06 46.97 19.91
CA PRO A 420 -1.11 46.13 21.10
C PRO A 420 -0.08 45.02 20.98
N ALA A 421 0.58 44.67 22.07
CA ALA A 421 1.63 43.66 22.14
C ALA A 421 1.09 42.30 21.65
N PRO A 422 1.87 41.55 20.83
CA PRO A 422 1.45 40.23 20.37
C PRO A 422 1.34 39.27 21.57
N VAL A 423 0.22 38.58 21.67
CA VAL A 423 0.01 37.49 22.62
C VAL A 423 0.99 36.37 22.25
N GLN A 424 1.96 36.11 23.10
CA GLN A 424 2.88 34.97 22.95
C GLN A 424 2.08 33.67 23.05
N ALA A 425 1.94 32.96 21.92
CA ALA A 425 1.62 31.54 21.93
C ALA A 425 2.87 30.80 22.41
N GLY A 426 2.74 30.04 23.50
CA GLY A 426 3.82 29.26 24.09
C GLY A 426 4.43 28.29 23.08
N ALA A 427 5.71 28.44 22.87
CA ALA A 427 6.51 27.50 22.10
C ALA A 427 7.08 26.45 23.06
N ASP A 428 6.59 25.23 22.97
CA ASP A 428 7.32 24.06 23.45
C ASP A 428 8.25 23.62 22.32
N SER A 429 9.53 23.91 22.51
CA SER A 429 10.63 23.49 21.65
C SER A 429 11.21 22.18 22.17
N SER A 430 11.14 21.10 21.39
CA SER A 430 12.07 19.99 21.51
C SER A 430 12.61 19.61 20.12
N THR A 431 13.60 20.36 19.67
CA THR A 431 14.54 19.92 18.64
C THR A 431 15.68 19.18 19.32
N THR A 432 15.65 17.86 19.27
CA THR A 432 16.82 17.02 19.57
C THR A 432 17.58 16.82 18.27
N THR A 433 18.76 17.38 18.20
CA THR A 433 19.66 17.30 17.04
C THR A 433 20.25 15.90 16.91
N GLU A 434 20.32 15.37 15.69
CA GLU A 434 20.93 14.09 15.26
C GLU A 434 22.35 13.81 15.78
N SER A 435 23.03 14.78 16.35
CA SER A 435 24.40 14.64 16.86
C SER A 435 24.52 13.97 18.24
N GLN A 436 23.41 13.73 18.94
CA GLN A 436 23.47 13.09 20.28
C GLN A 436 23.19 11.57 20.27
N MET A 437 22.75 11.01 19.15
CA MET A 437 22.53 9.55 19.04
C MET A 437 23.77 8.73 18.67
N LEU A 438 24.87 9.38 18.29
CA LEU A 438 26.09 8.65 17.85
C LEU A 438 27.03 8.26 19.01
N ASN A 439 26.76 8.67 20.24
CA ASN A 439 27.64 8.43 21.39
C ASN A 439 27.11 7.43 22.43
N MET A 440 26.08 6.63 22.12
CA MET A 440 25.53 5.62 23.04
C MET A 440 25.57 4.19 22.46
N MET A 441 26.60 3.83 21.73
CA MET A 441 26.88 2.40 21.48
C MET A 441 28.10 1.97 22.31
N PRO A 442 27.97 1.01 23.25
CA PRO A 442 29.12 0.41 23.90
C PRO A 442 29.83 -0.48 22.89
N GLY A 443 31.14 -0.25 22.73
CA GLY A 443 32.01 -1.13 21.99
C GLY A 443 32.20 -2.45 22.76
N ASN A 444 32.00 -3.54 22.04
CA ASN A 444 32.87 -4.73 21.96
C ASN A 444 32.38 -5.62 20.83
#